data_1bc0a1db26b334a6518544af0443eeac
#
_entry.id   1bc0a1db26b334a6518544af0443eeac
#
_cell.length_a   1.000
_cell.length_b   1.000
_cell.length_c   1.000
_cell.angle_alpha   90.00
_cell.angle_beta   90.00
_cell.angle_gamma   90.00
#
_symmetry.space_group_name_H-M   'P 1'
#
loop_
_entity.id
_entity.type
_entity.pdbx_description
1 polymer ?
#
loop_
_entity_poly.entity_id
_entity_poly.type
_entity_poly.pdbx_seq_one_letter_code
_entity_poly.pdbx_strand_id
1 'polypeptide(L)'
;VRFFAYAPYGGQGIVLSDKTQAGAPTITYTVPDEVADQQDLLVASPDETEGNTSAVVELPFKHALTAVKFSCGDDISAGIVKSIKFKGVYSAGTFDFDTSAWSGQKTPADFGQNPNKETDSTPDSAITEGEATFMMLPQTLPDGAQIEVVFNDGAADHTLTANIGGTKWVQGTTITYRLSTTSINWDYTFEVTPPAAVSYQGGNTEYTVKSYRMHSSGTTQAVAWSAEFSTDGGQTWTTTCPDWLTDFTASDDGKRGVFTAAISAQQGIPNSHNDLLQAAEPISSIYDLSTKGGDTPMDTAN
;
A
#
# COMPACT_ATOMS: atom_id res chain seq x y z
N VAL A 1 -11.00 9.86 -43.67
CA VAL A 1 -9.62 9.46 -43.30
C VAL A 1 -9.47 9.62 -41.82
N ARG A 2 -8.93 8.59 -41.13
CA ARG A 2 -8.56 8.67 -39.70
C ARG A 2 -7.04 8.80 -39.55
N PHE A 3 -6.65 9.61 -38.61
CA PHE A 3 -5.25 9.82 -38.24
C PHE A 3 -5.00 9.19 -36.87
N PHE A 4 -3.87 8.54 -36.74
CA PHE A 4 -3.38 8.00 -35.49
C PHE A 4 -1.96 8.47 -35.28
N ALA A 5 -1.67 9.04 -34.13
CA ALA A 5 -0.36 9.58 -33.84
C ALA A 5 0.11 9.17 -32.43
N TYR A 6 1.39 9.00 -32.25
CA TYR A 6 2.02 8.78 -30.95
C TYR A 6 3.36 9.47 -30.86
N ALA A 7 3.77 9.76 -29.65
CA ALA A 7 5.07 10.30 -29.29
C ALA A 7 5.55 9.70 -27.97
N PRO A 8 6.86 9.50 -27.77
CA PRO A 8 7.95 9.78 -28.70
C PRO A 8 8.07 8.70 -29.81
N TYR A 9 8.49 9.12 -30.99
CA TYR A 9 8.78 8.16 -32.06
C TYR A 9 10.03 7.36 -31.73
N GLY A 10 9.90 6.02 -31.79
CA GLY A 10 11.02 5.12 -31.48
C GLY A 10 11.35 5.05 -29.98
N GLY A 11 10.43 5.49 -29.10
CA GLY A 11 10.58 5.35 -27.65
C GLY A 11 10.76 3.89 -27.23
N GLN A 12 11.50 3.68 -26.14
CA GLN A 12 11.74 2.33 -25.62
C GLN A 12 10.43 1.65 -25.22
N GLY A 13 10.34 0.35 -25.42
CA GLY A 13 9.19 -0.47 -25.07
C GLY A 13 7.98 -0.30 -25.99
N ILE A 14 8.01 0.59 -27.00
CA ILE A 14 6.89 0.88 -27.89
C ILE A 14 7.00 0.01 -29.17
N VAL A 15 5.98 -0.82 -29.43
CA VAL A 15 5.87 -1.63 -30.63
C VAL A 15 4.49 -1.42 -31.26
N LEU A 16 4.46 -0.84 -32.47
CA LEU A 16 3.22 -0.71 -33.24
C LEU A 16 2.78 -2.03 -33.83
N SER A 17 1.47 -2.22 -33.97
CA SER A 17 0.88 -3.30 -34.76
C SER A 17 1.37 -3.24 -36.21
N ASP A 18 1.34 -4.40 -36.90
CA ASP A 18 1.72 -4.46 -38.29
C ASP A 18 0.79 -3.58 -39.16
N LYS A 19 1.39 -2.84 -40.07
CA LYS A 19 0.66 -1.91 -40.96
C LYS A 19 -0.32 -2.63 -41.93
N THR A 20 -0.22 -3.94 -42.03
CA THR A 20 -1.16 -4.76 -42.80
C THR A 20 -2.34 -5.26 -41.99
N GLN A 21 -2.35 -5.01 -40.68
CA GLN A 21 -3.47 -5.33 -39.82
C GLN A 21 -4.69 -4.46 -40.18
N ALA A 22 -5.83 -5.09 -40.33
CA ALA A 22 -7.08 -4.36 -40.56
C ALA A 22 -7.59 -3.70 -39.27
N GLY A 23 -8.21 -2.55 -39.38
CA GLY A 23 -8.77 -1.78 -38.27
C GLY A 23 -7.84 -0.68 -37.76
N ALA A 24 -8.10 -0.19 -36.57
CA ALA A 24 -7.24 0.80 -35.91
C ALA A 24 -5.90 0.15 -35.46
N PRO A 25 -4.80 0.90 -35.49
CA PRO A 25 -3.54 0.38 -34.98
C PRO A 25 -3.60 0.18 -33.45
N THR A 26 -2.66 -0.64 -32.96
CA THR A 26 -2.43 -0.83 -31.55
C THR A 26 -0.96 -0.58 -31.20
N ILE A 27 -0.69 -0.23 -29.96
CA ILE A 27 0.65 -0.18 -29.38
C ILE A 27 0.77 -1.28 -28.35
N THR A 28 1.68 -2.22 -28.54
CA THR A 28 2.16 -3.05 -27.45
C THR A 28 3.27 -2.28 -26.73
N TYR A 29 3.09 -2.08 -25.44
CA TYR A 29 4.04 -1.35 -24.61
C TYR A 29 4.59 -2.26 -23.52
N THR A 30 5.89 -2.17 -23.33
CA THR A 30 6.59 -2.78 -22.19
C THR A 30 7.31 -1.67 -21.45
N VAL A 31 7.00 -1.51 -20.17
CA VAL A 31 7.63 -0.50 -19.30
C VAL A 31 9.14 -0.79 -19.24
N PRO A 32 10.01 0.18 -19.57
CA PRO A 32 11.43 0.02 -19.41
C PRO A 32 11.84 -0.23 -17.96
N ASP A 33 12.85 -1.07 -17.75
CA ASP A 33 13.33 -1.43 -16.40
C ASP A 33 13.93 -0.21 -15.66
N GLU A 34 14.69 0.62 -16.39
CA GLU A 34 15.30 1.82 -15.83
C GLU A 34 14.33 3.00 -15.89
N VAL A 35 14.08 3.64 -14.74
CA VAL A 35 13.13 4.78 -14.65
C VAL A 35 13.52 5.93 -15.57
N ALA A 36 14.82 6.18 -15.75
CA ALA A 36 15.32 7.21 -16.67
C ALA A 36 14.95 6.96 -18.15
N ASP A 37 14.66 5.70 -18.52
CA ASP A 37 14.24 5.31 -19.86
C ASP A 37 12.71 5.31 -20.01
N GLN A 38 11.97 5.45 -18.92
CA GLN A 38 10.51 5.48 -18.90
C GLN A 38 9.99 6.83 -19.39
N GLN A 39 9.88 6.95 -20.71
CA GLN A 39 9.34 8.18 -21.33
C GLN A 39 7.82 8.16 -21.32
N ASP A 40 7.23 9.35 -21.22
CA ASP A 40 5.79 9.48 -21.35
C ASP A 40 5.31 9.12 -22.76
N LEU A 41 4.25 8.33 -22.85
CA LEU A 41 3.62 7.96 -24.09
C LEU A 41 2.41 8.85 -24.36
N LEU A 42 2.52 9.67 -25.38
CA LEU A 42 1.43 10.51 -25.87
C LEU A 42 0.75 9.88 -27.08
N VAL A 43 -0.56 9.93 -27.14
CA VAL A 43 -1.35 9.37 -28.22
C VAL A 43 -2.41 10.36 -28.69
N ALA A 44 -2.72 10.33 -29.98
CA ALA A 44 -3.82 11.09 -30.56
C ALA A 44 -4.58 10.25 -31.60
N SER A 45 -5.91 10.29 -31.51
CA SER A 45 -6.82 9.65 -32.45
C SER A 45 -8.04 10.58 -32.64
N PRO A 46 -7.92 11.63 -33.47
CA PRO A 46 -9.04 12.52 -33.75
C PRO A 46 -10.16 11.79 -34.52
N ASP A 47 -11.33 12.42 -34.58
CA ASP A 47 -12.44 11.95 -35.38
C ASP A 47 -12.08 11.84 -36.87
N GLU A 48 -12.91 11.12 -37.62
CA GLU A 48 -12.73 11.02 -39.07
C GLU A 48 -12.84 12.37 -39.76
N THR A 49 -11.94 12.60 -40.70
CA THR A 49 -11.90 13.82 -41.52
C THR A 49 -12.14 13.44 -42.99
N GLU A 50 -12.86 14.27 -43.72
CA GLU A 50 -13.05 14.10 -45.16
C GLU A 50 -11.68 14.15 -45.89
N GLY A 51 -11.41 13.15 -46.70
CA GLY A 51 -10.11 12.98 -47.37
C GLY A 51 -9.77 14.05 -48.44
N ASN A 52 -10.73 14.90 -48.79
CA ASN A 52 -10.57 15.96 -49.78
C ASN A 52 -10.63 17.36 -49.15
N THR A 53 -10.56 17.46 -47.84
CA THR A 53 -10.54 18.75 -47.14
C THR A 53 -9.15 19.40 -47.20
N SER A 54 -9.14 20.74 -47.25
CA SER A 54 -7.93 21.54 -47.02
C SER A 54 -7.85 22.09 -45.60
N ALA A 55 -8.77 21.69 -44.73
CA ALA A 55 -8.80 22.09 -43.34
C ALA A 55 -7.58 21.48 -42.58
N VAL A 56 -7.10 22.21 -41.60
CA VAL A 56 -6.08 21.72 -40.70
C VAL A 56 -6.69 20.63 -39.83
N VAL A 57 -5.98 19.48 -39.73
CA VAL A 57 -6.34 18.42 -38.80
C VAL A 57 -5.59 18.60 -37.50
N GLU A 58 -6.31 18.88 -36.44
CA GLU A 58 -5.75 18.97 -35.11
C GLU A 58 -5.50 17.57 -34.54
N LEU A 59 -4.37 17.37 -33.89
CA LEU A 59 -3.99 16.14 -33.19
C LEU A 59 -3.91 16.39 -31.68
N PRO A 60 -5.02 16.26 -30.95
CA PRO A 60 -5.04 16.48 -29.51
C PRO A 60 -4.37 15.30 -28.80
N PHE A 61 -3.09 15.43 -28.50
CA PHE A 61 -2.35 14.42 -27.77
C PHE A 61 -2.80 14.31 -26.32
N LYS A 62 -2.92 13.08 -25.85
CA LYS A 62 -3.27 12.72 -24.48
C LYS A 62 -2.20 11.79 -23.91
N HIS A 63 -1.97 11.88 -22.60
CA HIS A 63 -1.10 10.96 -21.89
C HIS A 63 -1.73 9.56 -21.87
N ALA A 64 -0.98 8.57 -22.28
CA ALA A 64 -1.44 7.19 -22.30
C ALA A 64 -0.98 6.39 -21.07
N LEU A 65 0.03 6.86 -20.34
CA LEU A 65 0.57 6.23 -19.13
C LEU A 65 0.01 6.89 -17.86
N THR A 66 0.41 6.34 -16.72
CA THR A 66 0.21 6.93 -15.38
C THR A 66 1.55 7.40 -14.85
N ALA A 67 1.66 8.65 -14.48
CA ALA A 67 2.84 9.17 -13.79
C ALA A 67 2.74 8.82 -12.30
N VAL A 68 3.77 8.21 -11.72
CA VAL A 68 3.81 7.87 -10.30
C VAL A 68 5.00 8.52 -9.63
N LYS A 69 4.73 9.31 -8.58
CA LYS A 69 5.72 10.10 -7.84
C LYS A 69 5.67 9.80 -6.35
N PHE A 70 6.71 10.26 -5.67
CA PHE A 70 6.81 10.20 -4.21
C PHE A 70 7.10 11.58 -3.64
N SER A 71 6.45 11.89 -2.53
CA SER A 71 6.68 13.11 -1.75
C SER A 71 6.77 12.79 -0.26
N CYS A 72 7.23 13.76 0.51
CA CYS A 72 7.25 13.69 1.95
C CYS A 72 5.82 13.76 2.52
N GLY A 73 5.47 12.84 3.42
CA GLY A 73 4.25 12.92 4.21
C GLY A 73 4.38 13.89 5.39
N ASP A 74 3.29 14.09 6.12
CA ASP A 74 3.23 15.08 7.22
C ASP A 74 4.14 14.73 8.39
N ASP A 75 4.56 13.48 8.52
CA ASP A 75 5.33 12.96 9.64
C ASP A 75 6.59 12.21 9.20
N ILE A 76 7.11 12.56 8.04
CA ILE A 76 8.42 12.08 7.62
C ILE A 76 9.51 12.71 8.52
N SER A 77 10.46 11.90 8.95
CA SER A 77 11.65 12.38 9.67
C SER A 77 12.70 12.89 8.69
N ALA A 78 13.61 13.73 9.17
CA ALA A 78 14.84 14.03 8.43
C ALA A 78 15.65 12.75 8.22
N GLY A 79 16.20 12.59 7.03
CA GLY A 79 16.97 11.40 6.65
C GLY A 79 17.18 11.32 5.16
N ILE A 80 17.44 10.12 4.64
CA ILE A 80 17.73 9.89 3.22
C ILE A 80 16.85 8.77 2.68
N VAL A 81 16.05 9.03 1.66
CA VAL A 81 15.39 8.00 0.86
C VAL A 81 16.42 7.41 -0.09
N LYS A 82 16.93 6.22 0.23
CA LYS A 82 18.00 5.56 -0.54
C LYS A 82 17.48 4.87 -1.79
N SER A 83 16.39 4.12 -1.65
CA SER A 83 15.78 3.41 -2.77
C SER A 83 14.27 3.38 -2.65
N ILE A 84 13.62 3.30 -3.81
CA ILE A 84 12.18 3.12 -3.96
C ILE A 84 11.97 2.01 -4.99
N LYS A 85 11.09 1.06 -4.68
CA LYS A 85 10.79 -0.05 -5.58
C LYS A 85 9.30 -0.39 -5.56
N PHE A 86 8.70 -0.51 -6.74
CA PHE A 86 7.44 -1.22 -6.95
C PHE A 86 7.72 -2.68 -7.19
N LYS A 87 6.99 -3.55 -6.53
CA LYS A 87 7.09 -5.01 -6.66
C LYS A 87 5.80 -5.59 -7.21
N GLY A 88 5.94 -6.49 -8.17
CA GLY A 88 4.83 -7.29 -8.67
C GLY A 88 3.77 -6.52 -9.46
N VAL A 89 4.11 -5.39 -10.09
CA VAL A 89 3.19 -4.62 -10.94
C VAL A 89 3.27 -5.07 -12.39
N TYR A 90 2.18 -4.98 -13.16
CA TYR A 90 2.23 -5.38 -14.58
C TYR A 90 3.15 -4.46 -15.37
N SER A 91 4.01 -5.09 -16.20
CA SER A 91 5.03 -4.42 -17.01
C SER A 91 4.64 -4.27 -18.47
N ALA A 92 3.65 -5.01 -18.98
CA ALA A 92 3.29 -4.99 -20.40
C ALA A 92 1.78 -4.95 -20.60
N GLY A 93 1.34 -4.31 -21.68
CA GLY A 93 -0.04 -4.20 -22.09
C GLY A 93 -0.18 -3.71 -23.52
N THR A 94 -1.41 -3.66 -24.02
CA THR A 94 -1.74 -3.20 -25.37
C THR A 94 -2.69 -2.01 -25.30
N PHE A 95 -2.30 -0.91 -25.91
CA PHE A 95 -3.14 0.26 -26.12
C PHE A 95 -3.83 0.14 -27.48
N ASP A 96 -5.13 0.33 -27.52
CA ASP A 96 -5.95 0.34 -28.71
C ASP A 96 -6.37 1.78 -29.05
N PHE A 97 -6.05 2.24 -30.26
CA PHE A 97 -6.37 3.60 -30.69
C PHE A 97 -7.86 3.82 -30.98
N ASP A 98 -8.63 2.76 -31.24
CA ASP A 98 -10.06 2.90 -31.50
C ASP A 98 -10.85 3.13 -30.22
N THR A 99 -10.52 2.40 -29.18
CA THR A 99 -11.15 2.53 -27.86
C THR A 99 -10.45 3.53 -26.95
N SER A 100 -9.25 3.96 -27.30
CA SER A 100 -8.34 4.78 -26.46
C SER A 100 -8.10 4.16 -25.07
N ALA A 101 -8.02 2.85 -24.99
CA ALA A 101 -7.94 2.10 -23.74
C ALA A 101 -6.82 1.05 -23.75
N TRP A 102 -6.37 0.73 -22.55
CA TRP A 102 -5.42 -0.35 -22.30
C TRP A 102 -6.13 -1.67 -22.06
N SER A 103 -5.52 -2.75 -22.54
CA SER A 103 -5.98 -4.12 -22.31
C SER A 103 -4.80 -5.10 -22.23
N GLY A 104 -5.08 -6.32 -21.75
CA GLY A 104 -4.09 -7.39 -21.75
C GLY A 104 -2.88 -7.12 -20.85
N GLN A 105 -3.04 -6.34 -19.77
CA GLN A 105 -1.98 -6.11 -18.80
C GLN A 105 -1.50 -7.45 -18.23
N LYS A 106 -0.19 -7.65 -18.26
CA LYS A 106 0.44 -8.95 -17.93
C LYS A 106 1.89 -8.78 -17.50
N THR A 107 2.47 -9.88 -17.10
CA THR A 107 3.89 -9.99 -16.75
C THR A 107 4.25 -9.10 -15.56
N PRO A 108 3.93 -9.53 -14.32
CA PRO A 108 4.36 -8.80 -13.14
C PRO A 108 5.88 -8.66 -13.11
N ALA A 109 6.35 -7.46 -12.79
CA ALA A 109 7.78 -7.13 -12.68
C ALA A 109 8.00 -6.13 -11.57
N ASP A 110 9.25 -5.93 -11.22
CA ASP A 110 9.70 -4.96 -10.24
C ASP A 110 10.35 -3.76 -10.94
N PHE A 111 10.06 -2.56 -10.46
CA PHE A 111 10.65 -1.33 -10.98
C PHE A 111 11.20 -0.51 -9.83
N GLY A 112 12.42 -0.02 -9.94
CA GLY A 112 13.04 0.69 -8.84
C GLY A 112 14.03 1.76 -9.28
N GLN A 113 14.33 2.65 -8.36
CA GLN A 113 15.38 3.66 -8.50
C GLN A 113 15.99 3.99 -7.14
N ASN A 114 17.17 4.60 -7.20
CA ASN A 114 17.91 5.01 -6.01
C ASN A 114 18.05 6.55 -6.00
N PRO A 115 17.02 7.26 -5.54
CA PRO A 115 17.04 8.73 -5.58
C PRO A 115 18.11 9.32 -4.67
N ASN A 116 18.50 8.63 -3.61
CA ASN A 116 19.41 9.13 -2.56
C ASN A 116 19.02 10.55 -2.13
N LYS A 117 17.71 10.77 -1.95
CA LYS A 117 17.12 12.06 -1.69
C LYS A 117 17.10 12.36 -0.19
N GLU A 118 17.72 13.44 0.23
CA GLU A 118 17.58 13.96 1.58
C GLU A 118 16.17 14.50 1.80
N THR A 119 15.62 14.21 2.99
CA THR A 119 14.35 14.73 3.48
C THR A 119 14.61 15.63 4.67
N ASP A 120 13.94 16.77 4.71
CA ASP A 120 14.08 17.80 5.75
C ASP A 120 12.83 17.91 6.65
N SER A 121 11.99 16.90 6.65
CA SER A 121 10.69 16.86 7.34
C SER A 121 9.67 17.90 6.83
N THR A 122 9.88 18.46 5.64
CA THR A 122 8.91 19.38 5.03
C THR A 122 7.84 18.57 4.29
N PRO A 123 6.56 18.64 4.72
CA PRO A 123 5.47 17.98 4.02
C PRO A 123 5.38 18.39 2.55
N ASP A 124 4.95 17.45 1.71
CA ASP A 124 4.75 17.60 0.28
C ASP A 124 6.02 17.93 -0.55
N SER A 125 7.20 18.02 0.09
CA SER A 125 8.44 18.17 -0.66
C SER A 125 8.68 16.94 -1.54
N ALA A 126 9.07 17.16 -2.80
CA ALA A 126 9.22 16.09 -3.78
C ALA A 126 10.43 15.20 -3.45
N ILE A 127 10.19 13.88 -3.46
CA ILE A 127 11.25 12.86 -3.37
C ILE A 127 11.63 12.43 -4.78
N THR A 128 10.64 12.23 -5.65
CA THR A 128 10.86 11.95 -7.08
C THR A 128 10.11 12.98 -7.92
N GLU A 129 10.78 13.54 -8.91
CA GLU A 129 10.21 14.50 -9.85
C GLU A 129 11.00 14.50 -11.17
N GLY A 130 10.42 15.07 -12.22
CA GLY A 130 11.06 15.13 -13.54
C GLY A 130 11.40 13.74 -14.06
N GLU A 131 12.65 13.51 -14.43
CA GLU A 131 13.14 12.23 -14.95
C GLU A 131 13.11 11.09 -13.91
N ALA A 132 12.95 11.40 -12.64
CA ALA A 132 12.76 10.40 -11.56
C ALA A 132 11.28 9.99 -11.38
N THR A 133 10.37 10.48 -12.20
CA THR A 133 8.96 10.06 -12.21
C THR A 133 8.84 8.69 -12.87
N PHE A 134 8.20 7.75 -12.20
CA PHE A 134 7.87 6.46 -12.82
C PHE A 134 6.73 6.66 -13.82
N MET A 135 6.96 6.32 -15.09
CA MET A 135 5.93 6.32 -16.13
C MET A 135 5.42 4.90 -16.32
N MET A 136 4.32 4.59 -15.65
CA MET A 136 3.83 3.23 -15.48
C MET A 136 2.60 2.94 -16.34
N LEU A 137 2.41 1.66 -16.63
CA LEU A 137 1.24 1.17 -17.33
C LEU A 137 -0.03 1.37 -16.50
N PRO A 138 -1.10 1.99 -17.04
CA PRO A 138 -2.40 2.05 -16.37
C PRO A 138 -2.95 0.65 -16.10
N GLN A 139 -3.32 0.36 -14.86
CA GLN A 139 -3.71 -0.98 -14.45
C GLN A 139 -4.49 -0.97 -13.13
N THR A 140 -5.24 -2.04 -12.86
CA THR A 140 -5.54 -2.44 -11.49
C THR A 140 -4.37 -3.27 -11.01
N LEU A 141 -3.71 -2.83 -9.95
CA LEU A 141 -2.51 -3.47 -9.43
C LEU A 141 -2.82 -4.92 -9.01
N PRO A 142 -1.94 -5.88 -9.34
CA PRO A 142 -2.11 -7.27 -8.93
C PRO A 142 -2.20 -7.41 -7.41
N ASP A 143 -2.92 -8.43 -6.95
CA ASP A 143 -2.90 -8.83 -5.55
C ASP A 143 -1.44 -9.13 -5.15
N GLY A 144 -1.00 -8.58 -4.03
CA GLY A 144 0.37 -8.70 -3.58
C GLY A 144 1.36 -7.69 -4.18
N ALA A 145 0.91 -6.75 -5.03
CA ALA A 145 1.73 -5.62 -5.43
C ALA A 145 2.11 -4.76 -4.22
N GLN A 146 3.38 -4.36 -4.14
CA GLN A 146 3.94 -3.64 -3.00
C GLN A 146 4.83 -2.47 -3.43
N ILE A 147 4.91 -1.49 -2.55
CA ILE A 147 6.00 -0.52 -2.53
C ILE A 147 7.00 -0.93 -1.45
N GLU A 148 8.28 -0.85 -1.77
CA GLU A 148 9.38 -0.99 -0.82
C GLU A 148 10.25 0.26 -0.90
N VAL A 149 10.56 0.85 0.26
CA VAL A 149 11.42 2.03 0.36
C VAL A 149 12.51 1.76 1.39
N VAL A 150 13.75 2.00 1.03
CA VAL A 150 14.85 2.02 2.00
C VAL A 150 15.11 3.46 2.43
N PHE A 151 14.90 3.72 3.70
CA PHE A 151 15.09 5.01 4.35
C PHE A 151 16.21 4.93 5.39
N ASN A 152 17.15 5.85 5.34
CA ASN A 152 18.22 6.00 6.34
C ASN A 152 17.89 7.19 7.25
N ASP A 153 17.78 6.93 8.54
CA ASP A 153 17.46 7.92 9.59
C ASP A 153 18.68 8.65 10.15
N GLY A 154 19.85 8.43 9.55
CA GLY A 154 21.15 8.93 10.03
C GLY A 154 21.89 7.97 10.93
N ALA A 155 21.24 6.93 11.45
CA ALA A 155 21.81 5.89 12.29
C ALA A 155 21.81 4.52 11.60
N ALA A 156 20.71 4.16 10.93
CA ALA A 156 20.52 2.88 10.28
C ALA A 156 19.64 2.97 9.03
N ASP A 157 19.70 1.93 8.20
CA ASP A 157 18.78 1.74 7.08
C ASP A 157 17.55 0.97 7.56
N HIS A 158 16.38 1.49 7.21
CA HIS A 158 15.08 0.89 7.49
C HIS A 158 14.36 0.58 6.19
N THR A 159 13.73 -0.59 6.12
CA THR A 159 12.90 -0.95 4.97
C THR A 159 11.44 -0.74 5.33
N LEU A 160 10.79 0.16 4.59
CA LEU A 160 9.36 0.44 4.68
C LEU A 160 8.66 -0.31 3.55
N THR A 161 7.54 -0.94 3.84
CA THR A 161 6.73 -1.65 2.84
C THR A 161 5.28 -1.23 2.91
N ALA A 162 4.63 -1.16 1.75
CA ALA A 162 3.20 -0.88 1.64
C ALA A 162 2.56 -1.84 0.64
N ASN A 163 1.43 -2.44 1.02
CA ASN A 163 0.61 -3.21 0.09
C ASN A 163 -0.25 -2.24 -0.74
N ILE A 164 -0.15 -2.34 -2.05
CA ILE A 164 -0.89 -1.51 -3.00
C ILE A 164 -1.78 -2.33 -3.95
N GLY A 165 -1.87 -3.64 -3.73
CA GLY A 165 -2.70 -4.53 -4.52
C GLY A 165 -4.17 -4.08 -4.58
N GLY A 166 -4.80 -4.24 -5.74
CA GLY A 166 -6.17 -3.80 -5.98
C GLY A 166 -6.36 -2.30 -6.25
N THR A 167 -5.34 -1.47 -6.00
CA THR A 167 -5.37 -0.04 -6.33
C THR A 167 -5.35 0.16 -7.84
N LYS A 168 -5.92 1.26 -8.32
CA LYS A 168 -5.95 1.59 -9.74
C LYS A 168 -4.98 2.71 -10.08
N TRP A 169 -4.11 2.46 -11.03
CA TRP A 169 -3.37 3.48 -11.75
C TRP A 169 -4.15 3.84 -13.01
N VAL A 170 -4.58 5.10 -13.09
CA VAL A 170 -5.49 5.58 -14.14
C VAL A 170 -4.71 6.27 -15.25
N GLN A 171 -5.07 5.99 -16.49
CA GLN A 171 -4.48 6.61 -17.67
C GLN A 171 -4.54 8.15 -17.61
N GLY A 172 -3.44 8.79 -17.95
CA GLY A 172 -3.36 10.24 -18.04
C GLY A 172 -3.41 10.97 -16.70
N THR A 173 -3.20 10.25 -15.58
CA THR A 173 -3.18 10.87 -14.24
C THR A 173 -1.82 10.78 -13.60
N THR A 174 -1.60 11.64 -12.62
CA THR A 174 -0.45 11.58 -11.72
C THR A 174 -0.89 11.05 -10.36
N ILE A 175 -0.19 10.04 -9.86
CA ILE A 175 -0.37 9.50 -8.52
C ILE A 175 0.85 9.87 -7.69
N THR A 176 0.63 10.39 -6.50
CA THR A 176 1.71 10.74 -5.56
C THR A 176 1.57 9.91 -4.30
N TYR A 177 2.57 9.08 -4.01
CA TYR A 177 2.69 8.37 -2.75
C TYR A 177 3.43 9.25 -1.74
N ARG A 178 2.80 9.48 -0.58
CA ARG A 178 3.39 10.28 0.50
C ARG A 178 4.08 9.35 1.49
N LEU A 179 5.40 9.51 1.67
CA LEU A 179 6.19 8.68 2.58
C LEU A 179 6.06 9.16 4.02
N SER A 180 5.85 8.21 4.92
CA SER A 180 5.85 8.42 6.36
C SER A 180 6.90 7.55 7.02
N THR A 181 7.58 8.08 8.02
CA THR A 181 8.57 7.35 8.82
C THR A 181 8.08 7.06 10.24
N THR A 182 6.82 7.27 10.53
CA THR A 182 6.25 7.07 11.86
C THR A 182 6.47 5.64 12.39
N SER A 183 6.47 4.66 11.51
CA SER A 183 6.72 3.26 11.87
C SER A 183 8.17 2.94 12.23
N ILE A 184 9.13 3.74 11.76
CA ILE A 184 10.57 3.48 11.95
C ILE A 184 10.99 3.71 13.40
N ASN A 185 10.40 4.72 14.03
CA ASN A 185 10.84 5.20 15.33
C ASN A 185 10.00 4.65 16.48
N TRP A 186 9.16 3.65 16.23
CA TRP A 186 8.27 3.08 17.23
C TRP A 186 8.63 1.62 17.53
N ASP A 187 8.88 1.36 18.81
CA ASP A 187 8.95 0.01 19.35
C ASP A 187 7.57 -0.40 19.83
N TYR A 188 7.11 -1.58 19.40
CA TYR A 188 5.79 -2.12 19.76
C TYR A 188 5.91 -3.10 20.89
N THR A 189 5.03 -2.97 21.88
CA THR A 189 4.91 -3.89 23.01
C THR A 189 3.50 -4.46 23.04
N PHE A 190 3.42 -5.78 22.98
CA PHE A 190 2.20 -6.51 23.25
C PHE A 190 2.52 -7.64 24.23
N GLU A 191 1.88 -7.61 25.39
CA GLU A 191 2.13 -8.57 26.46
C GLU A 191 0.82 -8.85 27.18
N VAL A 192 0.47 -10.11 27.34
CA VAL A 192 -0.67 -10.55 28.15
C VAL A 192 -0.13 -11.27 29.37
N THR A 193 -0.46 -10.79 30.55
CA THR A 193 -0.10 -11.43 31.82
C THR A 193 -1.35 -12.10 32.40
N PRO A 194 -1.41 -13.43 32.42
CA PRO A 194 -2.54 -14.15 33.01
C PRO A 194 -2.53 -14.01 34.54
N PRO A 195 -3.66 -14.22 35.21
CA PRO A 195 -3.75 -14.26 36.65
C PRO A 195 -2.93 -15.43 37.21
N ALA A 196 -2.47 -15.29 38.44
CA ALA A 196 -1.72 -16.34 39.12
C ALA A 196 -2.51 -17.63 39.37
N ALA A 197 -3.83 -17.52 39.49
CA ALA A 197 -4.73 -18.64 39.66
C ALA A 197 -6.16 -18.30 39.18
N VAL A 198 -6.89 -19.29 38.74
CA VAL A 198 -8.33 -19.20 38.40
C VAL A 198 -9.10 -20.15 39.29
N SER A 199 -10.21 -19.66 39.86
CA SER A 199 -11.06 -20.48 40.74
C SER A 199 -12.04 -21.37 39.97
N TYR A 200 -12.11 -22.62 40.32
CA TYR A 200 -13.14 -23.53 39.78
C TYR A 200 -14.56 -23.21 40.25
N GLN A 201 -14.67 -22.39 41.27
CA GLN A 201 -15.97 -21.99 41.82
C GLN A 201 -16.52 -20.72 41.17
N GLY A 202 -15.86 -20.24 40.15
CA GLY A 202 -16.16 -18.98 39.52
C GLY A 202 -15.51 -17.79 40.24
N GLY A 203 -15.78 -16.63 39.77
CA GLY A 203 -15.24 -15.38 40.29
C GLY A 203 -14.62 -14.49 39.21
N ASN A 204 -14.20 -13.32 39.61
CA ASN A 204 -13.53 -12.39 38.71
C ASN A 204 -12.09 -12.80 38.51
N THR A 205 -11.67 -12.73 37.26
CA THR A 205 -10.31 -13.05 36.84
C THR A 205 -9.76 -11.87 36.07
N GLU A 206 -8.62 -11.37 36.50
CA GLU A 206 -7.99 -10.20 35.91
C GLU A 206 -6.78 -10.63 35.06
N TYR A 207 -6.76 -10.16 33.83
CA TYR A 207 -5.62 -10.27 32.92
C TYR A 207 -5.08 -8.87 32.67
N THR A 208 -3.77 -8.73 32.66
CA THR A 208 -3.13 -7.46 32.29
C THR A 208 -2.67 -7.54 30.85
N VAL A 209 -3.15 -6.61 30.04
CA VAL A 209 -2.72 -6.47 28.65
C VAL A 209 -1.92 -5.18 28.52
N LYS A 210 -0.73 -5.29 27.97
CA LYS A 210 0.07 -4.13 27.54
C LYS A 210 0.05 -4.10 26.02
N SER A 211 -0.54 -3.08 25.45
CA SER A 211 -0.60 -2.87 24.00
C SER A 211 -0.32 -1.40 23.71
N TYR A 212 0.93 -1.10 23.44
CA TYR A 212 1.37 0.26 23.15
C TYR A 212 2.57 0.25 22.22
N ARG A 213 2.82 1.40 21.62
CA ARG A 213 4.06 1.70 20.94
C ARG A 213 4.81 2.83 21.66
N MET A 214 6.11 2.76 21.67
CA MET A 214 6.98 3.75 22.25
C MET A 214 7.91 4.32 21.18
N HIS A 215 7.85 5.61 21.00
CA HIS A 215 8.75 6.31 20.11
C HIS A 215 10.14 6.41 20.72
N SER A 216 11.19 6.47 19.89
CA SER A 216 12.58 6.64 20.36
C SER A 216 12.79 7.88 21.24
N SER A 217 11.92 8.91 21.10
CA SER A 217 11.89 10.07 22.00
C SER A 217 11.30 9.78 23.39
N GLY A 218 10.82 8.57 23.66
CA GLY A 218 10.15 8.19 24.91
C GLY A 218 8.65 8.44 24.94
N THR A 219 8.06 9.00 23.88
CA THR A 219 6.61 9.17 23.76
C THR A 219 5.94 7.80 23.58
N THR A 220 4.89 7.52 24.36
CA THR A 220 4.10 6.28 24.24
C THR A 220 2.73 6.55 23.68
N GLN A 221 2.23 5.66 22.84
CA GLN A 221 0.88 5.70 22.29
C GLN A 221 0.22 4.34 22.41
N ALA A 222 -1.08 4.35 22.64
CA ALA A 222 -1.89 3.14 22.61
C ALA A 222 -1.90 2.48 21.25
N VAL A 223 -1.89 1.17 21.26
CA VAL A 223 -2.15 0.35 20.07
C VAL A 223 -3.43 -0.45 20.32
N ALA A 224 -4.39 -0.34 19.41
CA ALA A 224 -5.64 -1.09 19.50
C ALA A 224 -5.34 -2.60 19.45
N TRP A 225 -6.10 -3.36 20.22
CA TRP A 225 -6.01 -4.82 20.25
C TRP A 225 -7.42 -5.42 20.31
N SER A 226 -7.51 -6.69 19.98
CA SER A 226 -8.75 -7.47 20.07
C SER A 226 -8.49 -8.79 20.77
N ALA A 227 -9.54 -9.39 21.32
CA ALA A 227 -9.46 -10.70 21.91
C ALA A 227 -10.19 -11.73 21.04
N GLU A 228 -9.59 -12.89 20.91
CA GLU A 228 -10.22 -14.07 20.36
C GLU A 228 -10.24 -15.19 21.43
N PHE A 229 -11.22 -16.05 21.35
CA PHE A 229 -11.46 -17.09 22.33
C PHE A 229 -11.41 -18.46 21.67
N SER A 230 -10.77 -19.42 22.33
CA SER A 230 -10.77 -20.82 21.94
C SER A 230 -11.31 -21.67 23.09
N THR A 231 -12.17 -22.62 22.78
CA THR A 231 -12.71 -23.59 23.73
C THR A 231 -12.30 -25.05 23.43
N ASP A 232 -11.41 -25.21 22.43
CA ASP A 232 -10.98 -26.51 21.91
C ASP A 232 -9.43 -26.67 21.91
N GLY A 233 -8.76 -26.01 22.83
CA GLY A 233 -7.30 -26.09 22.94
C GLY A 233 -6.54 -25.36 21.85
N GLY A 234 -7.09 -24.26 21.32
CA GLY A 234 -6.43 -23.43 20.32
C GLY A 234 -6.56 -23.96 18.88
N GLN A 235 -7.47 -24.92 18.63
CA GLN A 235 -7.69 -25.44 17.28
C GLN A 235 -8.59 -24.52 16.45
N THR A 236 -9.57 -23.88 17.10
CA THR A 236 -10.42 -22.87 16.47
C THR A 236 -10.51 -21.63 17.36
N TRP A 237 -10.62 -20.46 16.73
CA TRP A 237 -10.68 -19.18 17.40
C TRP A 237 -11.90 -18.39 16.93
N THR A 238 -12.53 -17.64 17.84
CA THR A 238 -13.68 -16.80 17.55
C THR A 238 -13.62 -15.49 18.35
N THR A 239 -14.12 -14.42 17.79
CA THR A 239 -14.30 -13.14 18.49
C THR A 239 -15.52 -13.15 19.43
N THR A 240 -16.36 -14.19 19.37
CA THR A 240 -17.53 -14.33 20.25
C THR A 240 -17.08 -14.82 21.62
N CYS A 241 -17.35 -14.01 22.65
CA CYS A 241 -17.07 -14.40 24.03
C CYS A 241 -17.90 -15.61 24.40
N PRO A 242 -17.29 -16.67 24.98
CA PRO A 242 -18.04 -17.85 25.44
C PRO A 242 -19.08 -17.51 26.52
N ASP A 243 -20.21 -18.21 26.52
CA ASP A 243 -21.34 -17.96 27.44
C ASP A 243 -20.98 -18.10 28.95
N TRP A 244 -19.94 -18.89 29.24
CA TRP A 244 -19.45 -19.06 30.62
C TRP A 244 -18.49 -17.94 31.06
N LEU A 245 -18.05 -17.10 30.15
CA LEU A 245 -17.19 -15.94 30.40
C LEU A 245 -18.07 -14.69 30.34
N THR A 246 -18.29 -14.03 31.47
CA THR A 246 -19.16 -12.86 31.60
C THR A 246 -18.35 -11.63 32.00
N ASP A 247 -18.92 -10.46 31.82
CA ASP A 247 -18.33 -9.17 32.23
C ASP A 247 -16.92 -8.95 31.66
N PHE A 248 -16.70 -9.44 30.43
CA PHE A 248 -15.45 -9.18 29.72
C PHE A 248 -15.38 -7.69 29.37
N THR A 249 -14.51 -6.97 30.04
CA THR A 249 -14.30 -5.53 29.81
C THR A 249 -12.82 -5.27 29.55
N ALA A 250 -12.49 -4.70 28.39
CA ALA A 250 -11.19 -4.16 28.14
C ALA A 250 -11.13 -2.75 28.69
N SER A 251 -10.22 -2.47 29.62
CA SER A 251 -9.89 -1.08 29.95
C SER A 251 -8.83 -0.60 28.98
N ASP A 252 -9.17 0.43 28.29
CA ASP A 252 -8.37 1.02 27.24
C ASP A 252 -7.86 2.38 27.70
N ASP A 253 -6.77 2.43 28.47
CA ASP A 253 -5.98 3.66 28.64
C ASP A 253 -4.92 3.77 27.53
N GLY A 254 -4.99 2.84 26.59
CA GLY A 254 -4.12 2.74 25.43
C GLY A 254 -2.66 2.38 25.71
N LYS A 255 -2.24 2.36 26.94
CA LYS A 255 -0.89 1.97 27.38
C LYS A 255 -0.91 0.65 28.11
N ARG A 256 -2.02 0.34 28.77
CA ARG A 256 -2.31 -0.92 29.44
C ARG A 256 -3.78 -1.25 29.19
N GLY A 257 -4.05 -2.46 28.69
CA GLY A 257 -5.39 -3.02 28.77
C GLY A 257 -5.45 -3.93 29.98
N VAL A 258 -6.40 -3.65 30.89
CA VAL A 258 -6.78 -4.62 31.94
C VAL A 258 -8.19 -5.06 31.58
N PHE A 259 -8.39 -6.37 31.49
CA PHE A 259 -9.74 -6.88 31.39
C PHE A 259 -10.03 -7.86 32.52
N THR A 260 -11.24 -7.73 33.04
CA THR A 260 -11.75 -8.60 34.11
C THR A 260 -12.73 -9.57 33.49
N ALA A 261 -12.48 -10.86 33.67
CA ALA A 261 -13.38 -11.91 33.23
C ALA A 261 -14.07 -12.53 34.44
N ALA A 262 -15.40 -12.43 34.51
CA ALA A 262 -16.18 -13.16 35.49
C ALA A 262 -16.54 -14.55 34.92
N ILE A 263 -16.03 -15.59 35.54
CA ILE A 263 -16.30 -16.96 35.12
C ILE A 263 -17.50 -17.51 35.92
N SER A 264 -18.52 -17.97 35.23
CA SER A 264 -19.69 -18.53 35.86
C SER A 264 -19.36 -19.85 36.59
N ALA A 265 -19.67 -19.94 37.86
CA ALA A 265 -19.47 -21.13 38.69
C ALA A 265 -20.26 -22.38 38.19
N GLN A 266 -21.25 -22.20 37.32
CA GLN A 266 -22.15 -23.25 36.89
C GLN A 266 -21.71 -24.03 35.64
N GLN A 267 -20.69 -23.57 34.94
CA GLN A 267 -20.36 -24.14 33.63
C GLN A 267 -19.02 -24.90 33.56
N GLY A 268 -18.30 -25.00 34.64
CA GLY A 268 -17.00 -25.67 34.64
C GLY A 268 -15.95 -24.92 33.84
N ILE A 269 -14.76 -24.83 34.37
CA ILE A 269 -13.63 -24.12 33.73
C ILE A 269 -12.92 -25.10 32.80
N PRO A 270 -12.60 -24.72 31.56
CA PRO A 270 -11.72 -25.53 30.72
C PRO A 270 -10.39 -25.81 31.43
N ASN A 271 -9.83 -26.98 31.18
CA ASN A 271 -8.69 -27.53 31.91
C ASN A 271 -7.35 -26.79 31.67
N SER A 272 -7.30 -25.78 30.81
CA SER A 272 -6.07 -24.99 30.60
C SER A 272 -6.36 -23.50 30.49
N HIS A 273 -5.58 -22.72 31.21
CA HIS A 273 -5.67 -21.26 31.22
C HIS A 273 -5.20 -20.63 29.93
N ASN A 274 -4.38 -21.36 29.19
CA ASN A 274 -3.78 -20.85 27.94
C ASN A 274 -4.77 -20.88 26.78
N ASP A 275 -5.91 -21.53 26.96
CA ASP A 275 -6.92 -21.66 25.90
C ASP A 275 -7.94 -20.50 25.91
N LEU A 276 -7.82 -19.58 26.86
CA LEU A 276 -8.85 -18.57 27.09
C LEU A 276 -8.67 -17.31 26.27
N LEU A 277 -7.44 -16.97 25.94
CA LEU A 277 -7.14 -15.71 25.28
C LEU A 277 -5.87 -15.81 24.45
N GLN A 278 -6.04 -15.71 23.17
CA GLN A 278 -5.00 -15.19 22.31
C GLN A 278 -5.40 -13.77 21.93
N ALA A 279 -4.67 -12.81 22.41
CA ALA A 279 -4.79 -11.47 21.89
C ALA A 279 -4.20 -11.49 20.48
N ALA A 280 -4.91 -10.96 19.52
CA ALA A 280 -4.32 -10.70 18.22
C ALA A 280 -3.07 -9.84 18.45
N GLU A 281 -1.95 -10.28 17.93
CA GLU A 281 -0.77 -9.43 17.94
C GLU A 281 -1.15 -8.10 17.35
N PRO A 282 -0.75 -6.98 17.95
CA PRO A 282 -0.87 -5.71 17.27
C PRO A 282 -0.21 -5.90 15.93
N ILE A 283 -0.88 -5.48 14.88
CA ILE A 283 -0.37 -5.57 13.52
C ILE A 283 0.84 -4.63 13.43
N SER A 284 1.87 -4.96 14.17
CA SER A 284 3.12 -4.20 14.23
C SER A 284 3.98 -4.40 12.99
N SER A 285 3.69 -5.47 12.23
CA SER A 285 4.41 -5.81 11.01
C SER A 285 3.79 -5.20 9.75
N ILE A 286 2.63 -4.57 9.86
CA ILE A 286 1.93 -3.98 8.71
C ILE A 286 1.74 -2.49 8.95
N TYR A 287 2.80 -1.79 9.25
CA TYR A 287 2.85 -0.40 8.85
C TYR A 287 3.26 -0.40 7.40
N ASP A 288 2.28 -0.66 6.58
CA ASP A 288 2.44 -0.26 5.21
C ASP A 288 2.41 1.28 5.18
N LEU A 289 3.05 1.83 4.20
CA LEU A 289 3.04 3.26 3.95
C LEU A 289 1.61 3.77 3.68
N SER A 290 0.65 2.87 3.49
CA SER A 290 -0.72 3.14 3.09
C SER A 290 -1.74 3.19 4.24
N THR A 291 -1.46 2.60 5.40
CA THR A 291 -2.47 2.38 6.45
C THR A 291 -2.43 3.37 7.58
N LYS A 292 -1.77 4.43 7.38
CA LYS A 292 -1.60 5.37 8.41
C LYS A 292 -2.85 6.20 8.70
N GLY A 293 -3.57 5.84 9.76
CA GLY A 293 -4.60 6.67 10.35
C GLY A 293 -5.69 7.19 9.40
N GLY A 294 -5.98 6.47 8.35
CA GLY A 294 -6.90 6.91 7.31
C GLY A 294 -6.24 7.81 6.25
N ASP A 295 -4.98 8.15 6.41
CA ASP A 295 -4.22 8.78 5.36
C ASP A 295 -3.83 7.72 4.34
N THR A 296 -4.55 7.68 3.26
CA THR A 296 -4.05 6.99 2.08
C THR A 296 -2.88 7.80 1.57
N PRO A 297 -1.66 7.23 1.46
CA PRO A 297 -0.53 7.94 0.88
C PRO A 297 -0.68 8.14 -0.63
N MET A 298 -1.85 7.88 -1.15
CA MET A 298 -2.20 8.13 -2.53
C MET A 298 -2.94 9.45 -2.62
N ASP A 299 -2.28 10.44 -3.15
CA ASP A 299 -2.93 11.65 -3.65
C ASP A 299 -3.01 11.54 -5.16
N THR A 300 -4.23 11.50 -5.67
CA THR A 300 -4.47 11.62 -7.12
C THR A 300 -4.53 13.11 -7.43
N ALA A 301 -3.43 13.67 -7.84
CA ALA A 301 -3.46 15.00 -8.44
C ALA A 301 -4.14 14.90 -9.81
N ASN A 302 -5.27 15.58 -9.96
CA ASN A 302 -5.94 15.79 -11.24
C ASN A 302 -5.10 16.70 -12.16
#